data_3228b0903c1c07dedaad9cb94a0661af
#
_entry.id   3228b0903c1c07dedaad9cb94a0661af
#
_cell.length_a   1.000
_cell.length_b   1.000
_cell.length_c   1.000
_cell.angle_alpha   90.00
_cell.angle_beta   90.00
_cell.angle_gamma   90.00
#
_symmetry.space_group_name_H-M   'P 1'
#
loop_
_entity.id
_entity.type
_entity.pdbx_description
1 polymer ?
#
loop_
_entity_poly.entity_id
_entity_poly.type
_entity_poly.pdbx_seq_one_letter_code
_entity_poly.pdbx_strand_id
1 'polypeptide(L)' 'MNNKEWVFCDGVCEKDILRYGEIIVDEIYNTWDGHLYRLRAIRYEGKLYWHKMIDGKLMEFRKLK' A
#
# COMPACT_ATOMS: atom_id res chain seq x y z
N MET A 1 -21.14 -9.19 5.55
CA MET A 1 -20.86 -7.87 5.02
C MET A 1 -19.55 -7.33 5.48
N ASN A 2 -18.72 -6.97 4.56
CA ASN A 2 -17.42 -6.44 4.92
C ASN A 2 -17.43 -4.95 4.91
N ASN A 3 -17.11 -4.38 6.06
CA ASN A 3 -16.95 -2.95 6.16
C ASN A 3 -15.47 -2.66 6.19
N LYS A 4 -14.85 -2.83 5.03
CA LYS A 4 -13.44 -2.52 4.96
C LYS A 4 -13.26 -1.03 5.10
N GLU A 5 -12.47 -0.65 6.08
CA GLU A 5 -12.14 0.75 6.26
C GLU A 5 -10.92 1.08 5.44
N TRP A 6 -11.05 2.09 4.62
CA TRP A 6 -9.94 2.53 3.79
C TRP A 6 -9.14 3.60 4.52
N VAL A 7 -7.83 3.53 4.37
CA VAL A 7 -6.94 4.47 5.01
C VAL A 7 -6.69 5.64 4.06
N PHE A 8 -6.56 6.83 4.62
CA PHE A 8 -6.27 8.04 3.84
C PHE A 8 -4.89 8.56 4.19
N CYS A 9 -4.23 9.12 3.19
CA CYS A 9 -2.94 9.76 3.35
C CYS A 9 -2.97 11.04 2.53
N ASP A 10 -2.78 12.19 3.18
CA ASP A 10 -2.84 13.49 2.50
C ASP A 10 -4.14 13.67 1.74
N GLY A 11 -5.25 13.19 2.32
CA GLY A 11 -6.54 13.32 1.68
C GLY A 11 -6.79 12.34 0.54
N VAL A 12 -5.85 11.43 0.28
CA VAL A 12 -5.96 10.46 -0.81
C VAL A 12 -6.29 9.10 -0.23
N CYS A 13 -7.28 8.46 -0.81
CA CYS A 13 -7.78 7.18 -0.32
C CYS A 13 -6.91 6.03 -0.83
N GLU A 14 -6.60 5.10 0.07
CA GLU A 14 -5.86 3.90 -0.28
C GLU A 14 -6.48 3.17 -1.46
N LYS A 15 -7.81 3.09 -1.48
CA LYS A 15 -8.52 2.40 -2.56
C LYS A 15 -8.21 3.00 -3.91
N ASP A 16 -8.16 4.32 -3.99
CA ASP A 16 -7.93 5.00 -5.27
C ASP A 16 -6.51 4.76 -5.76
N ILE A 17 -5.54 4.77 -4.85
CA ILE A 17 -4.15 4.51 -5.22
C ILE A 17 -3.98 3.10 -5.75
N LEU A 18 -4.60 2.12 -5.09
CA LEU A 18 -4.50 0.74 -5.53
C LEU A 18 -5.22 0.50 -6.84
N ARG A 19 -6.29 1.25 -7.09
CA ARG A 19 -7.11 1.04 -8.29
C ARG A 19 -6.59 1.80 -9.50
N TYR A 20 -6.14 3.03 -9.31
CA TYR A 20 -5.78 3.92 -10.41
C TYR A 20 -4.31 4.28 -10.46
N GLY A 21 -3.57 4.01 -9.40
CA GLY A 21 -2.15 4.37 -9.35
C GLY A 21 -1.30 3.48 -10.24
N GLU A 22 -0.12 3.97 -10.55
CA GLU A 22 0.87 3.21 -11.29
C GLU A 22 1.81 2.54 -10.30
N ILE A 23 1.88 1.23 -10.30
CA ILE A 23 2.75 0.50 -9.40
C ILE A 23 4.17 0.51 -9.97
N ILE A 24 5.06 1.21 -9.26
CA ILE A 24 6.46 1.34 -9.66
C ILE A 24 7.27 0.17 -9.11
N VAL A 25 7.03 -0.18 -7.85
CA VAL A 25 7.72 -1.27 -7.18
C VAL A 25 6.66 -2.14 -6.52
N ASP A 26 6.79 -3.45 -6.66
CA ASP A 26 5.88 -4.40 -6.03
C ASP A 26 6.69 -5.63 -5.67
N GLU A 27 7.03 -5.76 -4.40
CA GLU A 27 7.85 -6.86 -3.92
C GLU A 27 7.10 -7.65 -2.86
N ILE A 28 7.17 -8.96 -2.97
CA ILE A 28 6.55 -9.87 -2.03
C ILE A 28 7.64 -10.80 -1.51
N TYR A 29 7.72 -10.95 -0.20
CA TYR A 29 8.68 -11.89 0.37
C TYR A 29 8.17 -12.44 1.68
N ASN A 30 8.64 -13.65 2.00
CA ASN A 30 8.36 -14.30 3.27
C ASN A 30 9.53 -14.12 4.20
N THR A 31 9.24 -13.89 5.48
CA THR A 31 10.27 -13.87 6.49
C THR A 31 10.47 -15.28 7.06
N TRP A 32 11.62 -15.49 7.71
CA TRP A 32 11.91 -16.79 8.29
C TRP A 32 10.92 -17.19 9.40
N ASP A 33 10.26 -16.20 10.01
CA ASP A 33 9.29 -16.47 11.06
C ASP A 33 7.86 -16.61 10.54
N GLY A 34 7.69 -16.75 9.22
CA GLY A 34 6.40 -17.11 8.66
C GLY A 34 5.49 -15.96 8.29
N HIS A 35 5.99 -14.74 8.23
CA HIS A 35 5.17 -13.60 7.81
C HIS A 35 5.33 -13.32 6.33
N LEU A 36 4.25 -12.85 5.71
CA LEU A 36 4.24 -12.47 4.31
C LEU A 36 4.19 -10.95 4.21
N TYR A 37 5.21 -10.39 3.59
CA TYR A 37 5.33 -8.94 3.38
C TYR A 37 5.05 -8.59 1.94
N ARG A 38 4.36 -7.47 1.74
CA ARG A 38 4.20 -6.91 0.40
C ARG A 38 4.49 -5.43 0.46
N LEU A 39 5.47 -5.01 -0.32
CA LEU A 39 5.94 -3.63 -0.35
C LEU A 39 5.68 -3.06 -1.72
N ARG A 40 4.98 -1.93 -1.78
CA ARG A 40 4.68 -1.28 -3.04
C ARG A 40 5.02 0.19 -2.98
N ALA A 41 5.57 0.70 -4.09
CA ALA A 41 5.67 2.13 -4.32
C ALA A 41 4.75 2.44 -5.49
N ILE A 42 3.83 3.36 -5.29
CA ILE A 42 2.77 3.62 -6.25
C ILE A 42 2.74 5.10 -6.57
N ARG A 43 2.76 5.43 -7.86
CA ARG A 43 2.64 6.82 -8.30
C ARG A 43 1.19 7.12 -8.61
N TYR A 44 0.67 8.18 -8.01
CA TYR A 44 -0.71 8.58 -8.18
C TYR A 44 -0.78 10.10 -8.23
N GLU A 45 -1.29 10.63 -9.33
CA GLU A 45 -1.43 12.08 -9.54
C GLU A 45 -0.11 12.82 -9.31
N GLY A 46 0.96 12.26 -9.86
CA GLY A 46 2.28 12.90 -9.80
C GLY A 46 2.99 12.77 -8.47
N LYS A 47 2.43 12.04 -7.52
CA LYS A 47 3.05 11.85 -6.22
C LYS A 47 3.30 10.39 -5.98
N LEU A 48 4.31 10.11 -5.18
CA LEU A 48 4.73 8.75 -4.91
C LEU A 48 4.29 8.35 -3.50
N TYR A 49 3.69 7.16 -3.39
CA TYR A 49 3.16 6.66 -2.12
C TYR A 49 3.78 5.31 -1.80
N TRP A 50 4.01 5.10 -0.52
CA TRP A 50 4.52 3.85 0.01
C TRP A 50 3.36 3.07 0.61
N HIS A 51 3.24 1.79 0.25
CA HIS A 51 2.14 0.94 0.72
C HIS A 51 2.72 -0.38 1.16
N LYS A 52 2.72 -0.64 2.46
CA LYS A 52 3.32 -1.83 3.03
C LYS A 52 2.26 -2.66 3.73
N MET A 53 2.22 -3.93 3.41
CA MET A 53 1.29 -4.87 4.02
C MET A 53 2.05 -6.02 4.64
N ILE A 54 1.52 -6.55 5.75
CA ILE A 54 2.05 -7.73 6.40
C ILE A 54 0.89 -8.68 6.67
N ASP A 55 0.98 -9.89 6.14
CA ASP A 55 -0.05 -10.93 6.30
C ASP A 55 -1.43 -10.41 5.89
N GLY A 56 -1.49 -9.63 4.81
CA GLY A 56 -2.74 -9.12 4.29
C GLY A 56 -3.30 -7.91 5.01
N LYS A 57 -2.56 -7.36 5.98
CA LYS A 57 -3.00 -6.19 6.73
C LYS A 57 -2.12 -5.00 6.39
N LEU A 58 -2.75 -3.84 6.24
CA LEU A 58 -2.01 -2.62 5.97
C LEU A 58 -1.22 -2.20 7.20
N MET A 59 0.10 -2.04 7.02
CA MET A 59 0.98 -1.61 8.09
C MET A 59 1.45 -0.19 7.93
N GLU A 60 1.62 0.27 6.69
CA GLU A 60 2.13 1.61 6.45
C GLU A 60 1.60 2.13 5.12
N PHE A 61 1.09 3.33 5.13
CA PHE A 61 0.63 4.01 3.93
C PHE A 61 0.98 5.48 4.08
N ARG A 62 1.95 5.94 3.31
CA ARG A 62 2.42 7.32 3.44
C ARG A 62 2.92 7.85 2.10
N LYS A 63 2.93 9.15 1.99
CA LYS A 63 3.47 9.81 0.81
C LYS A 63 4.98 9.89 0.93
N LEU A 64 5.67 9.53 -0.13
CA LEU A 64 7.12 9.67 -0.21
C LEU A 64 7.46 11.04 -0.79
N LYS A 65 8.61 11.51 -0.39
CA LYS A 65 9.06 12.80 -0.93
C LYS A 65 9.67 12.64 -2.31
#